data_fb49bef240615500f9395c75f6c33644
#
_entry.id   fb49bef240615500f9395c75f6c33644
#
_cell.length_a   1.000
_cell.length_b   1.000
_cell.length_c   1.000
_cell.angle_alpha   90.00
_cell.angle_beta   90.00
_cell.angle_gamma   90.00
#
_symmetry.space_group_name_H-M   'P 1'
#
loop_
_entity.id
_entity.type
_entity.pdbx_description
1 polymer ?
#
loop_
_entity_poly.entity_id
_entity_poly.type
_entity_poly.pdbx_seq_one_letter_code
_entity_poly.pdbx_strand_id
1 'polypeptide(L)'
;MVRNNVAQQKYIFSNGKFDNFKDQYIMPYMANLKDIYQAAQMSIKPSHTLPNSIRHILETIYRFEGSVGKFDDYLLNDEILKECGFLYSLIEDQSHGGLREERGYTDEMLIETCKTVVEFISNKYPGQIEEIKKLIA
;
A
#
# COMPACT_ATOMS: atom_id res chain seq x y z
N MET A 1 11.88 1.13 -26.44
CA MET A 1 11.13 0.92 -26.64
C MET A 1 10.53 0.80 -27.05
N VAL A 2 10.80 0.48 -27.45
CA VAL A 2 10.05 0.23 -27.75
C VAL A 2 10.20 -0.52 -28.34
N ARG A 3 10.64 -1.14 -28.59
CA ARG A 3 10.34 -1.70 -29.13
C ARG A 3 10.16 -2.50 -28.99
N ASN A 4 10.66 -3.19 -28.57
CA ASN A 4 10.07 -4.07 -28.48
C ASN A 4 9.26 -4.32 -27.90
N ASN A 5 9.59 -4.61 -27.48
CA ASN A 5 8.41 -4.61 -26.90
C ASN A 5 7.26 -4.38 -27.78
N VAL A 6 7.46 -4.23 -28.95
CA VAL A 6 6.40 -3.92 -29.86
C VAL A 6 5.46 -5.11 -30.07
N ALA A 7 6.03 -6.28 -30.21
CA ALA A 7 5.22 -7.47 -30.41
C ALA A 7 4.29 -7.72 -29.24
N GLN A 8 4.79 -7.48 -28.04
CA GLN A 8 3.97 -7.67 -26.87
C GLN A 8 2.81 -6.71 -26.82
N GLN A 9 3.03 -5.51 -27.31
CA GLN A 9 2.01 -4.50 -27.26
C GLN A 9 0.87 -4.78 -28.21
N LYS A 10 1.13 -5.54 -29.25
CA LYS A 10 0.13 -5.75 -30.27
C LYS A 10 -1.10 -6.42 -29.72
N TYR A 11 -0.93 -7.48 -28.96
CA TYR A 11 -2.15 -8.13 -28.51
C TYR A 11 -2.67 -7.56 -27.21
N ILE A 12 -1.90 -6.75 -26.56
CA ILE A 12 -2.42 -6.02 -25.43
C ILE A 12 -3.53 -5.10 -25.86
N PHE A 13 -3.42 -4.55 -27.04
CA PHE A 13 -4.37 -3.56 -27.52
C PHE A 13 -5.48 -4.13 -28.38
N SER A 14 -5.63 -5.42 -28.44
CA SER A 14 -6.67 -5.98 -29.28
C SER A 14 -7.96 -6.13 -28.49
N ASN A 15 -8.97 -5.43 -28.96
CA ASN A 15 -10.33 -5.51 -28.43
C ASN A 15 -10.32 -5.44 -26.91
N GLY A 16 -11.26 -5.94 -26.25
CA GLY A 16 -11.35 -5.83 -24.81
C GLY A 16 -10.25 -6.52 -24.02
N LYS A 17 -9.34 -7.17 -24.70
CA LYS A 17 -8.29 -7.89 -24.01
C LYS A 17 -7.34 -6.97 -23.27
N PHE A 18 -7.19 -5.75 -23.75
CA PHE A 18 -6.34 -4.80 -23.05
C PHE A 18 -6.88 -4.52 -21.65
N ASP A 19 -8.18 -4.35 -21.54
CA ASP A 19 -8.79 -4.09 -20.25
C ASP A 19 -8.66 -5.30 -19.33
N ASN A 20 -8.86 -6.50 -19.88
CA ASN A 20 -8.70 -7.71 -19.08
C ASN A 20 -7.26 -7.87 -18.61
N PHE A 21 -6.34 -7.58 -19.49
CA PHE A 21 -4.91 -7.65 -19.14
C PHE A 21 -4.62 -6.67 -18.02
N LYS A 22 -5.15 -5.47 -18.11
CA LYS A 22 -4.94 -4.43 -17.12
C LYS A 22 -5.50 -4.85 -15.78
N ASP A 23 -6.65 -5.47 -15.76
CA ASP A 23 -7.26 -5.93 -14.53
C ASP A 23 -6.43 -7.03 -13.88
N GLN A 24 -5.80 -7.87 -14.67
CA GLN A 24 -5.02 -8.96 -14.15
C GLN A 24 -3.65 -8.52 -13.66
N TYR A 25 -3.15 -7.43 -14.18
CA TYR A 25 -1.79 -6.97 -13.87
C TYR A 25 -1.81 -5.68 -13.07
N ILE A 26 -2.43 -5.77 -11.91
CA ILE A 26 -2.38 -4.67 -10.96
C ILE A 26 -0.94 -4.55 -10.47
N MET A 27 -0.40 -3.34 -10.52
CA MET A 27 0.95 -3.12 -10.04
C MET A 27 1.04 -3.47 -8.56
N PRO A 28 2.17 -4.02 -8.13
CA PRO A 28 2.31 -4.42 -6.72
C PRO A 28 1.97 -3.30 -5.74
N TYR A 29 2.35 -2.08 -6.05
CA TYR A 29 2.03 -0.95 -5.18
C TYR A 29 0.51 -0.80 -5.03
N MET A 30 -0.20 -0.84 -6.15
CA MET A 30 -1.65 -0.67 -6.13
C MET A 30 -2.34 -1.86 -5.47
N ALA A 31 -1.80 -3.06 -5.65
CA ALA A 31 -2.36 -4.24 -5.01
C ALA A 31 -2.24 -4.11 -3.49
N ASN A 32 -1.10 -3.66 -3.01
CA ASN A 32 -0.91 -3.47 -1.58
C ASN A 32 -1.81 -2.36 -1.05
N LEU A 33 -1.95 -1.28 -1.82
CA LEU A 33 -2.80 -0.18 -1.40
C LEU A 33 -4.26 -0.61 -1.35
N LYS A 34 -4.67 -1.44 -2.32
CA LYS A 34 -6.02 -1.96 -2.33
C LYS A 34 -6.31 -2.77 -1.07
N ASP A 35 -5.37 -3.63 -0.68
CA ASP A 35 -5.55 -4.43 0.52
C ASP A 35 -5.67 -3.54 1.76
N ILE A 36 -4.83 -2.52 1.84
CA ILE A 36 -4.88 -1.59 2.97
C ILE A 36 -6.20 -0.85 2.99
N TYR A 37 -6.64 -0.38 1.83
CA TYR A 37 -7.89 0.36 1.75
C TYR A 37 -9.08 -0.52 2.16
N GLN A 38 -9.13 -1.74 1.67
CA GLN A 38 -10.24 -2.64 1.99
C GLN A 38 -10.23 -3.03 3.46
N ALA A 39 -9.05 -3.20 4.05
CA ALA A 39 -8.97 -3.47 5.47
C ALA A 39 -9.43 -2.26 6.28
N ALA A 40 -9.08 -1.06 5.84
CA ALA A 40 -9.52 0.17 6.51
C ALA A 40 -11.04 0.31 6.44
N GLN A 41 -11.64 -0.12 5.34
CA GLN A 41 -13.09 -0.09 5.18
C GLN A 41 -13.77 -1.27 5.87
N MET A 42 -12.99 -2.17 6.41
CA MET A 42 -13.49 -3.39 7.06
C MET A 42 -14.26 -4.28 6.11
N SER A 43 -13.95 -4.20 4.82
CA SER A 43 -14.59 -5.06 3.84
C SER A 43 -13.86 -6.38 3.66
N ILE A 44 -12.64 -6.47 4.16
CA ILE A 44 -11.92 -7.75 4.21
C ILE A 44 -11.29 -7.86 5.60
N LYS A 45 -11.01 -9.10 5.97
CA LYS A 45 -10.34 -9.34 7.24
C LYS A 45 -8.83 -9.08 7.07
N PRO A 46 -8.19 -8.42 8.03
CA PRO A 46 -6.75 -8.22 7.94
C PRO A 46 -5.99 -9.54 7.84
N SER A 47 -5.05 -9.61 6.92
CA SER A 47 -4.24 -10.79 6.75
C SER A 47 -2.89 -10.60 7.43
N HIS A 48 -2.15 -11.71 7.56
CA HIS A 48 -0.83 -11.64 8.20
C HIS A 48 0.18 -10.90 7.33
N THR A 49 -0.12 -10.67 6.06
CA THR A 49 0.79 -9.95 5.17
C THR A 49 0.53 -8.44 5.17
N LEU A 50 -0.51 -8.00 5.83
CA LEU A 50 -0.89 -6.59 5.83
C LEU A 50 0.21 -5.67 6.35
N PRO A 51 0.93 -6.02 7.43
CA PRO A 51 2.02 -5.15 7.87
C PRO A 51 3.09 -4.94 6.80
N ASN A 52 3.38 -5.97 6.04
CA ASN A 52 4.35 -5.85 4.96
C ASN A 52 3.82 -4.94 3.86
N SER A 53 2.53 -5.01 3.58
CA SER A 53 1.91 -4.13 2.60
C SER A 53 2.01 -2.68 3.04
N ILE A 54 1.75 -2.43 4.32
CA ILE A 54 1.83 -1.08 4.87
C ILE A 54 3.25 -0.54 4.73
N ARG A 55 4.24 -1.34 5.11
CA ARG A 55 5.63 -0.93 5.00
C ARG A 55 6.00 -0.63 3.55
N HIS A 56 5.58 -1.50 2.64
CA HIS A 56 5.89 -1.32 1.23
C HIS A 56 5.34 0.01 0.70
N ILE A 57 4.10 0.32 1.04
CA ILE A 57 3.47 1.56 0.58
C ILE A 57 4.22 2.77 1.13
N LEU A 58 4.45 2.79 2.43
CA LEU A 58 5.06 3.95 3.06
C LEU A 58 6.51 4.14 2.62
N GLU A 59 7.24 3.04 2.46
CA GLU A 59 8.62 3.11 2.03
C GLU A 59 8.71 3.59 0.58
N THR A 60 7.77 3.15 -0.25
CA THR A 60 7.74 3.57 -1.65
C THR A 60 7.50 5.08 -1.75
N ILE A 61 6.57 5.58 -0.97
CA ILE A 61 6.28 7.01 -0.98
C ILE A 61 7.49 7.81 -0.48
N TYR A 62 8.10 7.34 0.59
CA TYR A 62 9.28 7.97 1.16
C TYR A 62 10.39 8.08 0.11
N ARG A 63 10.65 7.01 -0.63
CA ARG A 63 11.70 7.01 -1.65
C ARG A 63 11.30 7.84 -2.86
N PHE A 64 10.05 7.77 -3.24
CA PHE A 64 9.57 8.52 -4.38
C PHE A 64 9.68 10.02 -4.14
N GLU A 65 9.44 10.45 -2.91
CA GLU A 65 9.51 11.87 -2.58
C GLU A 65 10.95 12.35 -2.42
N GLY A 66 11.91 11.43 -2.45
CA GLY A 66 13.31 11.81 -2.29
C GLY A 66 13.60 12.37 -0.92
N SER A 67 12.92 11.86 0.09
CA SER A 67 13.09 12.37 1.44
C SER A 67 14.51 12.19 1.93
N VAL A 68 15.00 13.18 2.65
CA VAL A 68 16.31 13.16 3.26
C VAL A 68 16.16 12.63 4.68
N GLY A 69 17.14 11.84 5.11
CA GLY A 69 17.10 11.30 6.45
C GLY A 69 16.58 9.89 6.45
N LYS A 70 16.27 9.40 7.62
CA LYS A 70 15.88 8.01 7.77
C LYS A 70 14.38 7.84 7.62
N PHE A 71 14.01 6.67 7.14
CA PHE A 71 12.61 6.32 7.01
C PHE A 71 11.88 6.42 8.35
N ASP A 72 12.54 5.99 9.43
CA ASP A 72 11.95 6.07 10.76
C ASP A 72 11.57 7.50 11.12
N ASP A 73 12.46 8.43 10.84
CA ASP A 73 12.20 9.83 11.14
C ASP A 73 11.04 10.36 10.31
N TYR A 74 10.97 9.91 9.06
CA TYR A 74 9.88 10.28 8.19
C TYR A 74 8.54 9.91 8.79
N LEU A 75 8.45 8.68 9.31
CA LEU A 75 7.20 8.20 9.91
C LEU A 75 6.85 8.98 11.18
N LEU A 76 7.84 9.23 12.01
CA LEU A 76 7.59 9.87 13.31
C LEU A 76 7.30 11.36 13.21
N ASN A 77 7.72 11.98 12.10
CA ASN A 77 7.55 13.41 11.93
C ASN A 77 6.34 13.80 11.10
N ASP A 78 5.69 12.83 10.45
CA ASP A 78 4.51 13.14 9.66
C ASP A 78 3.31 13.40 10.58
N GLU A 79 2.56 14.46 10.27
CA GLU A 79 1.47 14.89 11.14
C GLU A 79 0.38 13.84 11.31
N ILE A 80 0.14 13.06 10.27
CA ILE A 80 -0.92 12.05 10.32
C ILE A 80 -0.38 10.73 10.83
N LEU A 81 0.75 10.29 10.29
CA LEU A 81 1.29 8.98 10.66
C LEU A 81 1.71 8.91 12.11
N LYS A 82 2.17 10.02 12.68
CA LYS A 82 2.63 10.01 14.05
C LYS A 82 1.49 9.78 15.04
N GLU A 83 0.25 9.96 14.60
CA GLU A 83 -0.89 9.76 15.48
C GLU A 83 -1.18 8.28 15.74
N CYS A 84 -0.63 7.39 14.94
CA CYS A 84 -0.83 5.97 15.14
C CYS A 84 0.32 5.41 15.96
N GLY A 85 0.07 5.17 17.24
CA GLY A 85 1.13 4.82 18.17
C GLY A 85 1.83 3.52 17.88
N PHE A 86 1.17 2.57 17.22
CA PHE A 86 1.81 1.28 16.95
C PHE A 86 2.28 1.12 15.51
N LEU A 87 2.21 2.16 14.71
CA LEU A 87 2.68 2.07 13.33
C LEU A 87 4.17 1.79 13.26
N TYR A 88 4.93 2.53 14.04
CA TYR A 88 6.38 2.38 14.05
C TYR A 88 6.76 0.97 14.52
N SER A 89 6.16 0.50 15.59
CA SER A 89 6.44 -0.83 16.10
C SER A 89 6.10 -1.91 15.09
N LEU A 90 4.97 -1.75 14.42
CA LEU A 90 4.53 -2.71 13.44
C LEU A 90 5.55 -2.85 12.32
N ILE A 91 6.06 -1.72 11.84
CA ILE A 91 7.02 -1.72 10.74
C ILE A 91 8.37 -2.25 11.20
N GLU A 92 8.80 -1.91 12.40
CA GLU A 92 10.06 -2.42 12.94
C GLU A 92 10.03 -3.92 13.11
N ASP A 93 8.92 -4.44 13.62
CA ASP A 93 8.79 -5.88 13.79
C ASP A 93 8.89 -6.59 12.46
N GLN A 94 8.29 -6.01 11.43
CA GLN A 94 8.35 -6.60 10.11
C GLN A 94 9.79 -6.64 9.60
N SER A 95 10.55 -5.60 9.91
CA SER A 95 11.96 -5.55 9.53
C SER A 95 12.78 -6.65 10.17
N HIS A 96 12.38 -7.05 11.36
CA HIS A 96 13.16 -8.02 12.12
C HIS A 96 12.64 -9.44 11.99
N GLY A 97 11.87 -9.70 10.95
CA GLY A 97 11.60 -11.08 10.63
C GLY A 97 10.35 -11.68 11.20
N GLY A 98 9.37 -10.88 11.47
CA GLY A 98 8.06 -11.45 11.62
C GLY A 98 7.72 -12.04 12.98
N LEU A 99 8.10 -11.37 14.02
CA LEU A 99 7.68 -11.80 15.36
C LEU A 99 6.37 -11.17 15.77
N ARG A 100 5.69 -10.53 14.82
CA ARG A 100 4.50 -9.76 15.17
C ARG A 100 3.37 -10.62 15.75
N GLU A 101 3.30 -11.88 15.34
CA GLU A 101 2.26 -12.75 15.89
C GLU A 101 2.46 -12.94 17.37
N GLU A 102 3.70 -13.02 17.79
CA GLU A 102 4.03 -13.17 19.19
C GLU A 102 3.85 -11.87 19.94
N ARG A 103 3.78 -10.75 19.20
CA ARG A 103 3.58 -9.45 19.81
C ARG A 103 2.13 -9.16 20.07
N GLY A 104 1.22 -9.98 19.57
CA GLY A 104 -0.18 -9.84 19.86
C GLY A 104 -0.89 -8.71 19.16
N TYR A 105 -0.51 -8.38 17.95
CA TYR A 105 -1.25 -7.39 17.18
C TYR A 105 -2.63 -7.93 16.87
N THR A 106 -3.64 -7.15 17.20
CA THR A 106 -5.02 -7.54 16.96
C THR A 106 -5.49 -7.01 15.60
N ASP A 107 -6.60 -7.58 15.12
CA ASP A 107 -7.19 -7.07 13.89
C ASP A 107 -7.54 -5.60 14.02
N GLU A 108 -8.00 -5.19 15.20
CA GLU A 108 -8.36 -3.79 15.42
C GLU A 108 -7.17 -2.87 15.27
N MET A 109 -6.02 -3.28 15.78
CA MET A 109 -4.80 -2.48 15.65
C MET A 109 -4.39 -2.36 14.20
N LEU A 110 -4.51 -3.45 13.44
CA LEU A 110 -4.18 -3.42 12.02
C LEU A 110 -5.14 -2.53 11.25
N ILE A 111 -6.43 -2.62 11.55
CA ILE A 111 -7.42 -1.80 10.89
C ILE A 111 -7.18 -0.32 11.20
N GLU A 112 -6.87 -0.01 12.43
CA GLU A 112 -6.58 1.36 12.84
C GLU A 112 -5.39 1.90 12.05
N THR A 113 -4.34 1.08 11.93
CA THR A 113 -3.16 1.49 11.18
C THR A 113 -3.51 1.72 9.72
N CYS A 114 -4.34 0.84 9.14
CA CYS A 114 -4.75 1.01 7.76
C CYS A 114 -5.53 2.29 7.56
N LYS A 115 -6.41 2.62 8.50
CA LYS A 115 -7.16 3.87 8.41
C LYS A 115 -6.23 5.08 8.41
N THR A 116 -5.20 5.02 9.26
CA THR A 116 -4.23 6.10 9.32
C THR A 116 -3.47 6.24 8.00
N VAL A 117 -3.06 5.11 7.43
CA VAL A 117 -2.33 5.13 6.17
C VAL A 117 -3.22 5.66 5.05
N VAL A 118 -4.48 5.26 5.01
CA VAL A 118 -5.41 5.75 4.00
C VAL A 118 -5.59 7.25 4.14
N GLU A 119 -5.70 7.74 5.36
CA GLU A 119 -5.83 9.17 5.59
C GLU A 119 -4.59 9.93 5.10
N PHE A 120 -3.41 9.37 5.38
CA PHE A 120 -2.14 9.95 4.94
C PHE A 120 -2.11 10.07 3.43
N ILE A 121 -2.48 8.99 2.73
CA ILE A 121 -2.44 8.98 1.28
C ILE A 121 -3.52 9.88 0.70
N SER A 122 -4.70 9.91 1.32
CA SER A 122 -5.78 10.77 0.85
C SER A 122 -5.36 12.24 0.89
N ASN A 123 -4.56 12.60 1.87
CA ASN A 123 -4.09 13.99 1.97
C ASN A 123 -3.02 14.31 0.95
N LYS A 124 -2.10 13.38 0.73
CA LYS A 124 -0.98 13.65 -0.17
C LYS A 124 -1.29 13.35 -1.63
N TYR A 125 -1.96 12.25 -1.85
CA TYR A 125 -2.19 11.74 -3.20
C TYR A 125 -3.61 11.24 -3.36
N PRO A 126 -4.59 12.15 -3.29
CA PRO A 126 -6.00 11.73 -3.35
C PRO A 126 -6.34 10.94 -4.60
N GLY A 127 -5.62 11.17 -5.69
CA GLY A 127 -5.85 10.41 -6.92
C GLY A 127 -5.62 8.93 -6.76
N GLN A 128 -4.70 8.54 -5.88
CA GLN A 128 -4.45 7.13 -5.65
C GLN A 128 -5.66 6.45 -5.02
N ILE A 129 -6.31 7.14 -4.10
CA ILE A 129 -7.50 6.60 -3.45
C ILE A 129 -8.64 6.49 -4.44
N GLU A 130 -8.80 7.49 -5.31
CA GLU A 130 -9.83 7.43 -6.33
C GLU A 130 -9.61 6.25 -7.27
N GLU A 131 -8.36 5.98 -7.59
CA GLU A 131 -8.03 4.86 -8.46
C GLU A 131 -8.37 3.53 -7.78
N ILE A 132 -8.10 3.43 -6.48
CA ILE A 132 -8.45 2.22 -5.73
C ILE A 132 -9.96 2.03 -5.72
N LYS A 133 -10.72 3.09 -5.53
CA LYS A 133 -12.18 2.99 -5.55
C LYS A 133 -12.68 2.44 -6.88
N LYS A 134 -12.05 2.83 -7.97
CA LYS A 134 -12.41 2.31 -9.29
C LYS A 134 -12.11 0.83 -9.41
N LEU A 135 -10.99 0.40 -8.84
CA LEU A 135 -10.60 -1.00 -8.95
C LEU A 135 -11.53 -1.94 -8.21
N ILE A 136 -12.15 -1.47 -7.14
CA ILE A 136 -13.00 -2.32 -6.33
C ILE A 136 -14.50 -2.08 -6.57
N ALA A 137 -14.82 -1.15 -7.43
CA ALA A 137 -16.22 -0.81 -7.70
C ALA A 137 -16.91 -1.85 -8.57
#